data_404f4ba4d76b07df71af08ecf7983ce3
#
_entry.id   404f4ba4d76b07df71af08ecf7983ce3
#
_cell.length_a   1.000
_cell.length_b   1.000
_cell.length_c   1.000
_cell.angle_alpha   90.00
_cell.angle_beta   90.00
_cell.angle_gamma   90.00
#
_symmetry.space_group_name_H-M   'P 1'
#
loop_
_entity.id
_entity.type
_entity.pdbx_description
1 polymer ?
#
loop_
_entity_poly.entity_id
_entity_poly.type
_entity_poly.pdbx_seq_one_letter_code
_entity_poly.pdbx_strand_id
1 'polypeptide(L)'
;MGTFAVTGSASGMGNAVVQRLREQGHHVIGIDIKAADIVADLSTPAGRRGAGADVLAACAGRLDGAVLAAGLGPIPGAERVITEVNYFGVVELLQAWRPALAATDRAKVVVFASNSTTTVPAVPGRAIRALLAGDADKALRAYRMFGRYGPPVAYAASKIAVCRWVRHNAVTEQWAGAGIRLNALAPGAIMTPMLEEQLATPSEAKAVREFPVPIGGFGDAGQLADWVIFMLSDSADFLCGSLVFVDGGSDAYFRPDDWPRAVPARRLAAYLRRTRQFRSFERSRP
;
A
#
# COMPACT_ATOMS: atom_id res chain seq x y z
N MET A 1 -12.18 20.50 6.13
CA MET A 1 -13.05 19.51 5.47
C MET A 1 -12.42 19.18 4.13
N GLY A 2 -12.15 17.91 3.84
CA GLY A 2 -11.47 17.46 2.60
C GLY A 2 -12.17 16.26 2.01
N THR A 3 -11.82 15.90 0.75
CA THR A 3 -12.35 14.76 0.01
C THR A 3 -11.30 13.67 -0.11
N PHE A 4 -11.63 12.46 0.33
CA PHE A 4 -10.73 11.32 0.35
C PHE A 4 -11.31 10.12 -0.40
N ALA A 5 -10.49 9.44 -1.21
CA ALA A 5 -10.84 8.18 -1.83
C ALA A 5 -10.24 7.01 -1.00
N VAL A 6 -11.06 6.01 -0.65
CA VAL A 6 -10.62 4.86 0.15
C VAL A 6 -11.01 3.57 -0.53
N THR A 7 -10.04 2.75 -0.95
CA THR A 7 -10.30 1.39 -1.45
C THR A 7 -10.34 0.36 -0.32
N GLY A 8 -11.11 -0.73 -0.49
CA GLY A 8 -11.33 -1.70 0.60
C GLY A 8 -12.22 -1.13 1.71
N SER A 9 -13.14 -0.24 1.36
CA SER A 9 -13.92 0.60 2.27
C SER A 9 -15.03 -0.15 3.03
N ALA A 10 -15.45 -1.33 2.56
CA ALA A 10 -16.58 -2.05 3.12
C ALA A 10 -16.26 -2.88 4.38
N SER A 11 -14.97 -3.17 4.66
CA SER A 11 -14.59 -4.02 5.79
C SER A 11 -13.18 -3.76 6.31
N GLY A 12 -12.85 -4.33 7.47
CA GLY A 12 -11.51 -4.35 8.04
C GLY A 12 -10.86 -2.97 8.19
N MET A 13 -9.58 -2.88 7.84
CA MET A 13 -8.77 -1.68 8.02
C MET A 13 -9.26 -0.49 7.18
N GLY A 14 -9.71 -0.74 5.93
CA GLY A 14 -10.24 0.31 5.07
C GLY A 14 -11.53 0.92 5.62
N ASN A 15 -12.44 0.09 6.14
CA ASN A 15 -13.67 0.57 6.80
C ASN A 15 -13.36 1.40 8.05
N ALA A 16 -12.41 0.95 8.88
CA ALA A 16 -11.99 1.71 10.05
C ALA A 16 -11.47 3.10 9.68
N VAL A 17 -10.70 3.21 8.60
CA VAL A 17 -10.24 4.52 8.08
C VAL A 17 -11.41 5.37 7.59
N VAL A 18 -12.37 4.79 6.86
CA VAL A 18 -13.58 5.50 6.40
C VAL A 18 -14.33 6.11 7.58
N GLN A 19 -14.54 5.32 8.65
CA GLN A 19 -15.22 5.79 9.85
C GLN A 19 -14.48 6.98 10.49
N ARG A 20 -13.15 6.86 10.70
CA ARG A 20 -12.34 7.96 11.27
C ARG A 20 -12.38 9.24 10.44
N LEU A 21 -12.28 9.11 9.12
CA LEU A 21 -12.37 10.28 8.24
C LEU A 21 -13.75 10.95 8.29
N ARG A 22 -14.83 10.14 8.31
CA ARG A 22 -16.20 10.68 8.42
C ARG A 22 -16.47 11.31 9.78
N GLU A 23 -15.98 10.74 10.88
CA GLU A 23 -16.04 11.30 12.23
C GLU A 23 -15.37 12.68 12.31
N GLN A 24 -14.31 12.90 11.52
CA GLN A 24 -13.62 14.20 11.41
C GLN A 24 -14.30 15.18 10.42
N GLY A 25 -15.46 14.81 9.87
CA GLY A 25 -16.23 15.65 8.96
C GLY A 25 -15.71 15.69 7.53
N HIS A 26 -14.86 14.74 7.14
CA HIS A 26 -14.40 14.63 5.75
C HIS A 26 -15.42 13.92 4.85
N HIS A 27 -15.44 14.30 3.58
CA HIS A 27 -16.16 13.57 2.54
C HIS A 27 -15.31 12.36 2.10
N VAL A 28 -15.88 11.15 2.15
CA VAL A 28 -15.19 9.93 1.80
C VAL A 28 -15.90 9.22 0.66
N ILE A 29 -15.18 8.97 -0.42
CA ILE A 29 -15.59 8.16 -1.56
C ILE A 29 -15.02 6.77 -1.34
N GLY A 30 -15.85 5.83 -0.91
CA GLY A 30 -15.48 4.44 -0.66
C GLY A 30 -15.56 3.60 -1.93
N ILE A 31 -14.54 2.78 -2.18
CA ILE A 31 -14.48 1.83 -3.28
C ILE A 31 -14.30 0.41 -2.72
N ASP A 32 -15.15 -0.51 -3.11
CA ASP A 32 -15.05 -1.92 -2.72
C ASP A 32 -15.69 -2.83 -3.77
N ILE A 33 -15.43 -4.13 -3.69
CA ILE A 33 -16.13 -5.16 -4.48
C ILE A 33 -17.55 -5.44 -3.95
N LYS A 34 -17.79 -5.10 -2.69
CA LYS A 34 -19.08 -5.21 -2.01
C LYS A 34 -19.76 -3.84 -1.95
N ALA A 35 -20.75 -3.69 -1.08
CA ALA A 35 -21.49 -2.44 -0.91
C ALA A 35 -20.57 -1.28 -0.49
N ALA A 36 -20.43 -0.29 -1.39
CA ALA A 36 -19.64 0.92 -1.23
C ALA A 36 -20.25 2.04 -2.10
N ASP A 37 -19.71 3.25 -1.99
CA ASP A 37 -20.13 4.37 -2.86
C ASP A 37 -19.87 4.03 -4.35
N ILE A 38 -18.74 3.36 -4.62
CA ILE A 38 -18.36 2.83 -5.93
C ILE A 38 -18.09 1.33 -5.79
N VAL A 39 -18.90 0.51 -6.44
CA VAL A 39 -18.72 -0.95 -6.49
C VAL A 39 -17.86 -1.32 -7.68
N ALA A 40 -16.66 -1.87 -7.44
CA ALA A 40 -15.72 -2.20 -8.50
C ALA A 40 -14.85 -3.43 -8.16
N ASP A 41 -14.68 -4.32 -9.13
CA ASP A 41 -13.73 -5.42 -9.07
C ASP A 41 -12.34 -4.96 -9.55
N LEU A 42 -11.45 -4.65 -8.61
CA LEU A 42 -10.08 -4.21 -8.89
C LEU A 42 -9.18 -5.33 -9.46
N SER A 43 -9.63 -6.57 -9.49
CA SER A 43 -8.91 -7.67 -10.13
C SER A 43 -8.93 -7.57 -11.66
N THR A 44 -9.84 -6.78 -12.20
CA THR A 44 -10.01 -6.60 -13.65
C THR A 44 -9.54 -5.22 -14.13
N PRO A 45 -8.93 -5.13 -15.33
CA PRO A 45 -8.58 -3.83 -15.91
C PRO A 45 -9.80 -2.91 -16.13
N ALA A 46 -10.96 -3.48 -16.44
CA ALA A 46 -12.20 -2.72 -16.63
C ALA A 46 -12.70 -2.12 -15.31
N GLY A 47 -12.70 -2.90 -14.22
CA GLY A 47 -13.08 -2.43 -12.89
C GLY A 47 -12.14 -1.33 -12.38
N ARG A 48 -10.83 -1.47 -12.58
CA ARG A 48 -9.85 -0.43 -12.21
C ARG A 48 -10.07 0.88 -12.98
N ARG A 49 -10.30 0.79 -14.30
CA ARG A 49 -10.61 1.99 -15.11
C ARG A 49 -11.92 2.64 -14.71
N GLY A 50 -12.98 1.83 -14.50
CA GLY A 50 -14.27 2.33 -14.01
C GLY A 50 -14.13 3.05 -12.68
N ALA A 51 -13.56 2.39 -11.67
CA ALA A 51 -13.32 2.99 -10.36
C ALA A 51 -12.47 4.27 -10.45
N GLY A 52 -11.46 4.29 -11.33
CA GLY A 52 -10.65 5.48 -11.57
C GLY A 52 -11.48 6.66 -12.07
N ALA A 53 -12.34 6.43 -13.07
CA ALA A 53 -13.20 7.46 -13.65
C ALA A 53 -14.32 7.91 -12.70
N ASP A 54 -14.97 6.98 -12.00
CA ASP A 54 -16.07 7.27 -11.09
C ASP A 54 -15.61 8.11 -9.88
N VAL A 55 -14.43 7.83 -9.33
CA VAL A 55 -13.83 8.67 -8.27
C VAL A 55 -13.54 10.09 -8.78
N LEU A 56 -12.97 10.22 -9.99
CA LEU A 56 -12.69 11.54 -10.58
C LEU A 56 -13.97 12.34 -10.80
N ALA A 57 -15.05 11.70 -11.20
CA ALA A 57 -16.38 12.34 -11.32
C ALA A 57 -16.94 12.75 -9.95
N ALA A 58 -16.88 11.83 -8.96
CA ALA A 58 -17.41 12.07 -7.62
C ALA A 58 -16.66 13.17 -6.84
N CYS A 59 -15.34 13.32 -7.06
CA CYS A 59 -14.52 14.32 -6.39
C CYS A 59 -14.43 15.66 -7.15
N ALA A 60 -15.16 15.81 -8.25
CA ALA A 60 -15.09 17.02 -9.10
C ALA A 60 -13.64 17.41 -9.47
N GLY A 61 -12.78 16.41 -9.68
CA GLY A 61 -11.38 16.60 -10.05
C GLY A 61 -10.44 17.06 -8.92
N ARG A 62 -10.87 17.03 -7.65
CA ARG A 62 -10.05 17.41 -6.48
C ARG A 62 -10.09 16.34 -5.39
N LEU A 63 -8.92 15.82 -5.03
CA LEU A 63 -8.75 14.89 -3.90
C LEU A 63 -7.72 15.44 -2.91
N ASP A 64 -8.12 15.59 -1.66
CA ASP A 64 -7.23 15.97 -0.57
C ASP A 64 -6.36 14.78 -0.11
N GLY A 65 -6.80 13.55 -0.39
CA GLY A 65 -6.00 12.37 -0.16
C GLY A 65 -6.64 11.09 -0.68
N ALA A 66 -5.85 10.01 -0.59
CA ALA A 66 -6.29 8.66 -0.94
C ALA A 66 -5.70 7.61 -0.01
N VAL A 67 -6.49 6.56 0.27
CA VAL A 67 -6.06 5.40 1.05
C VAL A 67 -6.31 4.13 0.24
N LEU A 68 -5.24 3.43 -0.12
CA LEU A 68 -5.30 2.20 -0.91
C LEU A 68 -5.22 1.00 0.06
N ALA A 69 -6.37 0.61 0.62
CA ALA A 69 -6.47 -0.47 1.60
C ALA A 69 -7.06 -1.78 1.03
N ALA A 70 -7.61 -1.76 -0.19
CA ALA A 70 -8.05 -2.98 -0.86
C ALA A 70 -6.88 -3.95 -1.03
N GLY A 71 -7.11 -5.21 -0.69
CA GLY A 71 -6.11 -6.24 -0.83
C GLY A 71 -6.62 -7.62 -0.46
N LEU A 72 -5.98 -8.64 -1.02
CA LEU A 72 -6.23 -10.05 -0.74
C LEU A 72 -5.03 -10.64 -0.01
N GLY A 73 -5.29 -11.54 0.94
CA GLY A 73 -4.27 -12.37 1.57
C GLY A 73 -3.71 -13.46 0.65
N PRO A 74 -2.83 -14.32 1.17
CA PRO A 74 -2.21 -15.42 0.41
C PRO A 74 -3.17 -16.60 0.22
N ILE A 75 -4.16 -16.47 -0.64
CA ILE A 75 -5.18 -17.49 -0.93
C ILE A 75 -4.65 -18.49 -1.95
N PRO A 76 -4.73 -19.81 -1.69
CA PRO A 76 -4.30 -20.85 -2.63
C PRO A 76 -4.97 -20.72 -4.00
N GLY A 77 -4.17 -20.79 -5.07
CA GLY A 77 -4.65 -20.70 -6.47
C GLY A 77 -5.05 -19.29 -6.93
N ALA A 78 -4.97 -18.27 -6.07
CA ALA A 78 -5.39 -16.91 -6.37
C ALA A 78 -4.23 -15.96 -6.73
N GLU A 79 -3.03 -16.48 -7.09
CA GLU A 79 -1.84 -15.66 -7.32
C GLU A 79 -2.06 -14.54 -8.34
N ARG A 80 -2.88 -14.79 -9.37
CA ARG A 80 -3.26 -13.77 -10.36
C ARG A 80 -4.10 -12.68 -9.71
N VAL A 81 -5.18 -13.06 -9.03
CA VAL A 81 -6.09 -12.09 -8.40
C VAL A 81 -5.37 -11.28 -7.32
N ILE A 82 -4.52 -11.92 -6.52
CA ILE A 82 -3.63 -11.26 -5.54
C ILE A 82 -2.75 -10.21 -6.24
N THR A 83 -2.15 -10.58 -7.37
CA THR A 83 -1.28 -9.69 -8.13
C THR A 83 -2.05 -8.49 -8.70
N GLU A 84 -3.21 -8.75 -9.30
CA GLU A 84 -4.06 -7.73 -9.93
C GLU A 84 -4.60 -6.73 -8.89
N VAL A 85 -5.14 -7.20 -7.77
CA VAL A 85 -5.70 -6.33 -6.73
C VAL A 85 -4.59 -5.60 -5.97
N ASN A 86 -3.60 -6.34 -5.44
CA ASN A 86 -2.63 -5.77 -4.50
C ASN A 86 -1.60 -4.86 -5.16
N TYR A 87 -1.30 -5.05 -6.43
CA TYR A 87 -0.32 -4.23 -7.15
C TYR A 87 -0.97 -3.35 -8.22
N PHE A 88 -1.62 -3.94 -9.23
CA PHE A 88 -2.21 -3.16 -10.32
C PHE A 88 -3.38 -2.30 -9.85
N GLY A 89 -4.23 -2.81 -8.94
CA GLY A 89 -5.30 -2.05 -8.30
C GLY A 89 -4.80 -0.80 -7.58
N VAL A 90 -3.63 -0.86 -6.97
CA VAL A 90 -3.01 0.30 -6.30
C VAL A 90 -2.41 1.27 -7.32
N VAL A 91 -1.55 0.75 -8.22
CA VAL A 91 -0.75 1.60 -9.11
C VAL A 91 -1.61 2.31 -10.15
N GLU A 92 -2.54 1.59 -10.80
CA GLU A 92 -3.39 2.16 -11.84
C GLU A 92 -4.35 3.20 -11.29
N LEU A 93 -4.96 2.95 -10.10
CA LEU A 93 -5.82 3.95 -9.46
C LEU A 93 -5.06 5.21 -9.05
N LEU A 94 -3.87 5.06 -8.46
CA LEU A 94 -3.04 6.21 -8.09
C LEU A 94 -2.60 7.01 -9.30
N GLN A 95 -2.26 6.36 -10.42
CA GLN A 95 -1.94 7.04 -11.66
C GLN A 95 -3.15 7.79 -12.23
N ALA A 96 -4.34 7.19 -12.16
CA ALA A 96 -5.59 7.82 -12.61
C ALA A 96 -5.96 9.03 -11.74
N TRP A 97 -5.82 8.93 -10.41
CA TRP A 97 -6.20 9.99 -9.47
C TRP A 97 -5.13 11.06 -9.29
N ARG A 98 -3.91 10.85 -9.76
CA ARG A 98 -2.80 11.81 -9.60
C ARG A 98 -3.15 13.23 -10.01
N PRO A 99 -3.86 13.50 -11.13
CA PRO A 99 -4.26 14.87 -11.49
C PRO A 99 -5.17 15.53 -10.44
N ALA A 100 -6.14 14.78 -9.88
CA ALA A 100 -7.03 15.29 -8.83
C ALA A 100 -6.29 15.53 -7.49
N LEU A 101 -5.33 14.67 -7.16
CA LEU A 101 -4.46 14.86 -6.00
C LEU A 101 -3.54 16.08 -6.18
N ALA A 102 -3.02 16.30 -7.40
CA ALA A 102 -2.19 17.46 -7.71
C ALA A 102 -2.97 18.78 -7.75
N ALA A 103 -4.30 18.71 -7.90
CA ALA A 103 -5.17 19.89 -7.84
C ALA A 103 -5.35 20.47 -6.42
N THR A 104 -4.80 19.78 -5.42
CA THR A 104 -4.78 20.25 -4.03
C THR A 104 -3.34 20.54 -3.58
N ASP A 105 -3.14 21.48 -2.66
CA ASP A 105 -1.78 21.93 -2.31
C ASP A 105 -0.95 20.91 -1.54
N ARG A 106 -1.58 19.98 -0.81
CA ARG A 106 -0.91 19.04 0.09
C ARG A 106 -1.64 17.72 0.19
N ALA A 107 -2.03 17.16 -0.97
CA ALA A 107 -2.66 15.85 -0.99
C ALA A 107 -1.78 14.78 -0.34
N LYS A 108 -2.38 13.91 0.44
CA LYS A 108 -1.68 12.83 1.15
C LYS A 108 -2.23 11.47 0.76
N VAL A 109 -1.31 10.55 0.49
CA VAL A 109 -1.65 9.20 0.05
C VAL A 109 -1.00 8.18 0.97
N VAL A 110 -1.80 7.26 1.47
CA VAL A 110 -1.34 6.11 2.26
C VAL A 110 -1.69 4.83 1.54
N VAL A 111 -0.68 4.02 1.26
CA VAL A 111 -0.83 2.71 0.62
C VAL A 111 -0.60 1.61 1.65
N PHE A 112 -1.54 0.67 1.75
CA PHE A 112 -1.38 -0.49 2.62
C PHE A 112 -0.43 -1.52 2.00
N ALA A 113 0.77 -1.59 2.57
CA ALA A 113 1.73 -2.65 2.35
C ALA A 113 1.42 -3.88 3.26
N SER A 114 2.43 -4.50 3.81
CA SER A 114 2.36 -5.56 4.83
C SER A 114 3.76 -5.81 5.39
N ASN A 115 3.89 -6.30 6.61
CA ASN A 115 5.15 -6.80 7.14
C ASN A 115 5.67 -8.04 6.38
N SER A 116 4.83 -8.72 5.57
CA SER A 116 5.27 -9.78 4.66
C SER A 116 6.36 -9.33 3.67
N THR A 117 6.50 -8.02 3.46
CA THR A 117 7.59 -7.43 2.67
C THR A 117 8.98 -7.78 3.20
N THR A 118 9.07 -8.12 4.46
CA THR A 118 10.34 -8.36 5.16
C THR A 118 10.37 -9.68 5.93
N THR A 119 9.21 -10.26 6.21
CA THR A 119 9.11 -11.50 6.98
C THR A 119 8.93 -12.75 6.13
N VAL A 120 8.56 -12.62 4.85
CA VAL A 120 8.50 -13.75 3.90
C VAL A 120 9.86 -13.92 3.23
N PRO A 121 10.55 -15.05 3.44
CA PRO A 121 11.86 -15.28 2.86
C PRO A 121 11.81 -15.60 1.37
N ALA A 122 12.93 -15.43 0.68
CA ALA A 122 13.19 -15.91 -0.69
C ALA A 122 12.24 -15.38 -1.78
N VAL A 123 11.64 -14.20 -1.59
CA VAL A 123 10.79 -13.58 -2.63
C VAL A 123 11.62 -13.27 -3.88
N PRO A 124 11.25 -13.81 -5.07
CA PRO A 124 12.09 -13.71 -6.26
C PRO A 124 12.12 -12.29 -6.82
N GLY A 125 13.31 -11.70 -6.86
CA GLY A 125 13.50 -10.34 -7.40
C GLY A 125 13.04 -10.17 -8.85
N ARG A 126 12.99 -11.26 -9.64
CA ARG A 126 12.44 -11.26 -11.01
C ARG A 126 10.93 -11.00 -11.04
N ALA A 127 10.16 -11.54 -10.05
CA ALA A 127 8.74 -11.27 -9.93
C ALA A 127 8.49 -9.78 -9.63
N ILE A 128 9.22 -9.23 -8.66
CA ILE A 128 9.10 -7.82 -8.29
C ILE A 128 9.45 -6.90 -9.48
N ARG A 129 10.51 -7.24 -10.24
CA ARG A 129 10.86 -6.47 -11.45
C ARG A 129 9.80 -6.56 -12.54
N ALA A 130 9.17 -7.73 -12.70
CA ALA A 130 8.06 -7.92 -13.64
C ALA A 130 6.86 -7.04 -13.28
N LEU A 131 6.47 -7.01 -12.00
CA LEU A 131 5.39 -6.15 -11.51
C LEU A 131 5.71 -4.67 -11.78
N LEU A 132 6.90 -4.22 -11.40
CA LEU A 132 7.33 -2.83 -11.64
C LEU A 132 7.38 -2.45 -13.13
N ALA A 133 7.51 -3.43 -14.00
CA ALA A 133 7.46 -3.27 -15.46
C ALA A 133 6.04 -3.42 -16.05
N GLY A 134 5.00 -3.66 -15.22
CA GLY A 134 3.63 -3.84 -15.68
C GLY A 134 3.32 -5.23 -16.26
N ASP A 135 4.19 -6.24 -16.04
CA ASP A 135 4.08 -7.58 -16.64
C ASP A 135 3.61 -8.62 -15.60
N ALA A 136 2.27 -8.74 -15.46
CA ALA A 136 1.65 -9.71 -14.54
C ALA A 136 2.00 -11.16 -14.91
N ASP A 137 2.01 -11.51 -16.19
CA ASP A 137 2.26 -12.88 -16.64
C ASP A 137 3.68 -13.33 -16.33
N LYS A 138 4.65 -12.45 -16.48
CA LYS A 138 6.05 -12.73 -16.09
C LYS A 138 6.19 -12.90 -14.58
N ALA A 139 5.46 -12.14 -13.78
CA ALA A 139 5.41 -12.30 -12.33
C ALA A 139 4.82 -13.67 -11.97
N LEU A 140 3.70 -14.05 -12.58
CA LEU A 140 3.04 -15.34 -12.36
C LEU A 140 3.94 -16.53 -12.72
N ARG A 141 4.68 -16.44 -13.83
CA ARG A 141 5.67 -17.48 -14.18
C ARG A 141 6.75 -17.64 -13.11
N ALA A 142 7.11 -16.55 -12.44
CA ALA A 142 8.09 -16.60 -11.36
C ALA A 142 7.54 -17.28 -10.08
N TYR A 143 6.24 -17.14 -9.79
CA TYR A 143 5.60 -17.77 -8.63
C TYR A 143 5.45 -19.30 -8.78
N ARG A 144 5.21 -19.81 -10.00
CA ARG A 144 5.04 -21.24 -10.28
C ARG A 144 6.15 -22.13 -9.74
N MET A 145 7.37 -21.59 -9.63
CA MET A 145 8.52 -22.33 -9.10
C MET A 145 8.43 -22.64 -7.61
N PHE A 146 7.51 -22.00 -6.89
CA PHE A 146 7.35 -22.16 -5.45
C PHE A 146 6.24 -23.15 -5.08
N GLY A 147 5.53 -23.73 -6.07
CA GLY A 147 4.47 -24.71 -5.83
C GLY A 147 3.46 -24.20 -4.77
N ARG A 148 3.26 -24.98 -3.71
CA ARG A 148 2.34 -24.62 -2.62
C ARG A 148 2.66 -23.28 -1.90
N TYR A 149 3.88 -22.80 -2.01
CA TYR A 149 4.30 -21.49 -1.45
C TYR A 149 4.09 -20.34 -2.44
N GLY A 150 3.53 -20.61 -3.61
CA GLY A 150 3.20 -19.60 -4.62
C GLY A 150 2.36 -18.44 -4.09
N PRO A 151 1.22 -18.70 -3.40
CA PRO A 151 0.38 -17.64 -2.86
C PRO A 151 1.07 -16.70 -1.86
N PRO A 152 1.77 -17.19 -0.80
CA PRO A 152 2.55 -16.32 0.09
C PRO A 152 3.62 -15.50 -0.65
N VAL A 153 4.30 -16.12 -1.64
CA VAL A 153 5.32 -15.43 -2.45
C VAL A 153 4.69 -14.37 -3.33
N ALA A 154 3.54 -14.65 -3.98
CA ALA A 154 2.81 -13.67 -4.79
C ALA A 154 2.34 -12.48 -3.94
N TYR A 155 1.79 -12.76 -2.76
CA TYR A 155 1.38 -11.74 -1.81
C TYR A 155 2.56 -10.85 -1.41
N ALA A 156 3.65 -11.43 -0.89
CA ALA A 156 4.83 -10.67 -0.49
C ALA A 156 5.45 -9.90 -1.67
N ALA A 157 5.56 -10.51 -2.85
CA ALA A 157 6.09 -9.87 -4.05
C ALA A 157 5.25 -8.65 -4.46
N SER A 158 3.91 -8.76 -4.42
CA SER A 158 3.00 -7.64 -4.71
C SER A 158 3.22 -6.49 -3.73
N LYS A 159 3.31 -6.79 -2.42
CA LYS A 159 3.53 -5.78 -1.37
C LYS A 159 4.92 -5.15 -1.44
N ILE A 160 5.98 -5.92 -1.74
CA ILE A 160 7.32 -5.37 -2.00
C ILE A 160 7.32 -4.47 -3.24
N ALA A 161 6.64 -4.89 -4.32
CA ALA A 161 6.56 -4.09 -5.55
C ALA A 161 5.85 -2.75 -5.30
N VAL A 162 4.74 -2.75 -4.56
CA VAL A 162 4.04 -1.54 -4.13
C VAL A 162 4.96 -0.62 -3.32
N CYS A 163 5.66 -1.13 -2.31
CA CYS A 163 6.61 -0.33 -1.52
C CYS A 163 7.71 0.30 -2.39
N ARG A 164 8.25 -0.47 -3.35
CA ARG A 164 9.26 0.05 -4.28
C ARG A 164 8.67 1.08 -5.24
N TRP A 165 7.46 0.86 -5.74
CA TRP A 165 6.76 1.81 -6.58
C TRP A 165 6.52 3.14 -5.83
N VAL A 166 6.02 3.07 -4.58
CA VAL A 166 5.88 4.25 -3.70
C VAL A 166 7.21 4.99 -3.57
N ARG A 167 8.29 4.31 -3.22
CA ARG A 167 9.61 4.93 -3.02
C ARG A 167 10.22 5.51 -4.29
N HIS A 168 9.93 4.93 -5.46
CA HIS A 168 10.40 5.46 -6.74
C HIS A 168 9.63 6.71 -7.16
N ASN A 169 8.31 6.71 -6.94
CA ASN A 169 7.43 7.78 -7.41
C ASN A 169 7.34 8.95 -6.43
N ALA A 170 7.26 8.70 -5.12
CA ALA A 170 7.05 9.73 -4.10
C ALA A 170 8.02 10.92 -4.20
N VAL A 171 9.25 10.70 -4.65
CA VAL A 171 10.32 11.70 -4.72
C VAL A 171 10.48 12.35 -6.09
N THR A 172 9.51 12.17 -6.98
CA THR A 172 9.54 12.74 -8.34
C THR A 172 8.77 14.07 -8.40
N GLU A 173 9.04 14.81 -9.47
CA GLU A 173 8.33 16.06 -9.78
C GLU A 173 6.82 15.84 -9.89
N GLN A 174 6.39 14.72 -10.46
CA GLN A 174 4.99 14.38 -10.64
C GLN A 174 4.24 14.11 -9.31
N TRP A 175 4.95 13.82 -8.22
CA TRP A 175 4.39 13.54 -6.89
C TRP A 175 4.81 14.59 -5.88
N ALA A 176 6.04 14.55 -5.37
CA ALA A 176 6.53 15.54 -4.41
C ALA A 176 6.50 16.97 -4.99
N GLY A 177 6.92 17.15 -6.25
CA GLY A 177 6.87 18.42 -6.96
C GLY A 177 5.45 18.93 -7.13
N ALA A 178 4.48 18.05 -7.40
CA ALA A 178 3.06 18.38 -7.44
C ALA A 178 2.40 18.51 -6.04
N GLY A 179 3.18 18.41 -4.96
CA GLY A 179 2.70 18.56 -3.59
C GLY A 179 2.04 17.34 -2.99
N ILE A 180 2.12 16.19 -3.63
CA ILE A 180 1.53 14.96 -3.12
C ILE A 180 2.53 14.27 -2.18
N ARG A 181 2.10 13.91 -0.97
CA ARG A 181 2.84 13.10 0.00
C ARG A 181 2.42 11.65 -0.13
N LEU A 182 3.23 10.83 -0.79
CA LEU A 182 2.96 9.42 -1.05
C LEU A 182 3.78 8.56 -0.09
N ASN A 183 3.10 7.79 0.76
CA ASN A 183 3.72 6.94 1.77
C ASN A 183 3.05 5.56 1.82
N ALA A 184 3.69 4.60 2.48
CA ALA A 184 3.14 3.27 2.70
C ALA A 184 3.14 2.92 4.19
N LEU A 185 2.11 2.19 4.62
CA LEU A 185 1.96 1.60 5.95
C LEU A 185 2.05 0.09 5.80
N ALA A 186 2.87 -0.57 6.61
CA ALA A 186 3.07 -2.02 6.61
C ALA A 186 2.52 -2.63 7.90
N PRO A 187 1.24 -3.05 7.91
CA PRO A 187 0.66 -3.73 9.06
C PRO A 187 1.26 -5.12 9.28
N GLY A 188 1.26 -5.54 10.55
CA GLY A 188 1.38 -6.93 10.95
C GLY A 188 0.04 -7.68 10.90
N ALA A 189 -0.13 -8.64 11.79
CA ALA A 189 -1.39 -9.36 11.98
C ALA A 189 -2.41 -8.46 12.70
N ILE A 190 -3.35 -7.91 11.95
CA ILE A 190 -4.42 -7.02 12.44
C ILE A 190 -5.73 -7.79 12.47
N MET A 191 -6.47 -7.73 13.58
CA MET A 191 -7.77 -8.38 13.71
C MET A 191 -8.76 -7.75 12.72
N THR A 192 -9.11 -8.50 11.72
CA THR A 192 -9.98 -8.14 10.60
C THR A 192 -10.75 -9.39 10.17
N PRO A 193 -11.85 -9.27 9.42
CA PRO A 193 -12.57 -10.44 8.91
C PRO A 193 -11.65 -11.43 8.16
N MET A 194 -10.66 -10.93 7.41
CA MET A 194 -9.66 -11.77 6.72
C MET A 194 -8.84 -12.60 7.72
N LEU A 195 -8.41 -12.02 8.85
CA LEU A 195 -7.64 -12.74 9.87
C LEU A 195 -8.53 -13.71 10.65
N GLU A 196 -9.78 -13.34 10.90
CA GLU A 196 -10.78 -14.23 11.55
C GLU A 196 -11.03 -15.49 10.71
N GLU A 197 -11.16 -15.36 9.38
CA GLU A 197 -11.28 -16.49 8.45
C GLU A 197 -10.04 -17.42 8.53
N GLN A 198 -8.83 -16.86 8.57
CA GLN A 198 -7.60 -17.63 8.74
C GLN A 198 -7.55 -18.34 10.11
N LEU A 199 -7.99 -17.67 11.16
CA LEU A 199 -8.06 -18.26 12.51
C LEU A 199 -9.14 -19.35 12.65
N ALA A 200 -10.15 -19.36 11.79
CA ALA A 200 -11.17 -20.41 11.73
C ALA A 200 -10.64 -21.72 11.09
N THR A 201 -9.57 -21.65 10.29
CA THR A 201 -8.94 -22.82 9.67
C THR A 201 -7.82 -23.36 10.56
N PRO A 202 -7.88 -24.60 11.11
CA PRO A 202 -6.92 -25.08 12.12
C PRO A 202 -5.44 -24.98 11.72
N SER A 203 -5.10 -25.29 10.47
CA SER A 203 -3.72 -25.23 9.97
C SER A 203 -3.20 -23.78 9.83
N GLU A 204 -4.06 -22.86 9.39
CA GLU A 204 -3.72 -21.44 9.27
C GLU A 204 -3.69 -20.77 10.64
N ALA A 205 -4.65 -21.09 11.51
CA ALA A 205 -4.70 -20.59 12.88
C ALA A 205 -3.43 -20.89 13.66
N LYS A 206 -2.86 -22.10 13.48
CA LYS A 206 -1.59 -22.46 14.12
C LYS A 206 -0.47 -21.55 13.61
N ALA A 207 -0.32 -21.40 12.29
CA ALA A 207 0.72 -20.57 11.70
C ALA A 207 0.61 -19.08 12.10
N VAL A 208 -0.63 -18.57 12.17
CA VAL A 208 -0.91 -17.18 12.60
C VAL A 208 -0.56 -16.96 14.06
N ARG A 209 -0.92 -17.89 14.96
CA ARG A 209 -0.66 -17.78 16.41
C ARG A 209 0.81 -17.99 16.78
N GLU A 210 1.53 -18.81 16.02
CA GLU A 210 2.95 -19.08 16.22
C GLU A 210 3.85 -18.03 15.56
N PHE A 211 3.27 -17.12 14.74
CA PHE A 211 4.05 -16.08 14.09
C PHE A 211 4.58 -15.07 15.13
N PRO A 212 5.89 -14.77 15.13
CA PRO A 212 6.49 -13.90 16.11
C PRO A 212 5.94 -12.47 16.08
N VAL A 213 5.28 -12.08 17.16
CA VAL A 213 4.83 -10.71 17.43
C VAL A 213 5.36 -10.32 18.80
N PRO A 214 6.50 -9.62 18.92
CA PRO A 214 7.18 -9.35 20.20
C PRO A 214 6.31 -8.72 21.29
N ILE A 215 5.39 -7.80 20.92
CA ILE A 215 4.47 -7.21 21.92
C ILE A 215 3.28 -8.12 22.26
N GLY A 216 3.13 -9.26 21.54
CA GLY A 216 2.05 -10.22 21.70
C GLY A 216 0.72 -9.81 21.07
N GLY A 217 -0.13 -10.82 20.81
CA GLY A 217 -1.50 -10.62 20.31
C GLY A 217 -1.59 -10.16 18.84
N PHE A 218 -2.73 -9.58 18.53
CA PHE A 218 -3.06 -9.03 17.22
C PHE A 218 -3.31 -7.53 17.33
N GLY A 219 -2.94 -6.77 16.29
CA GLY A 219 -3.25 -5.36 16.24
C GLY A 219 -4.75 -5.11 16.03
N ASP A 220 -5.19 -3.91 16.37
CA ASP A 220 -6.57 -3.45 16.20
C ASP A 220 -6.70 -2.56 14.96
N ALA A 221 -7.80 -2.74 14.19
CA ALA A 221 -8.03 -2.01 12.95
C ALA A 221 -8.29 -0.51 13.20
N GLY A 222 -8.91 -0.15 14.33
CA GLY A 222 -9.15 1.24 14.73
C GLY A 222 -7.84 1.95 15.08
N GLN A 223 -6.96 1.29 15.88
CA GLN A 223 -5.64 1.83 16.17
C GLN A 223 -4.80 2.02 14.89
N LEU A 224 -4.92 1.08 13.94
CA LEU A 224 -4.25 1.23 12.65
C LEU A 224 -4.83 2.39 11.82
N ALA A 225 -6.15 2.59 11.89
CA ALA A 225 -6.78 3.74 11.26
C ALA A 225 -6.27 5.06 11.85
N ASP A 226 -6.02 5.15 13.16
CA ASP A 226 -5.44 6.34 13.80
C ASP A 226 -4.03 6.66 13.25
N TRP A 227 -3.21 5.63 12.94
CA TRP A 227 -1.94 5.81 12.24
C TRP A 227 -2.14 6.39 10.82
N VAL A 228 -3.14 5.90 10.09
CA VAL A 228 -3.47 6.44 8.76
C VAL A 228 -3.92 7.89 8.86
N ILE A 229 -4.79 8.22 9.82
CA ILE A 229 -5.23 9.60 10.06
C ILE A 229 -4.05 10.52 10.37
N PHE A 230 -3.11 10.08 11.23
CA PHE A 230 -1.87 10.83 11.46
C PHE A 230 -1.09 11.05 10.16
N MET A 231 -0.90 10.01 9.34
CA MET A 231 -0.19 10.13 8.06
C MET A 231 -0.89 11.01 7.03
N LEU A 232 -2.21 11.21 7.17
CA LEU A 232 -3.01 12.12 6.35
C LEU A 232 -3.06 13.55 6.93
N SER A 233 -2.65 13.79 8.18
CA SER A 233 -2.69 15.08 8.84
C SER A 233 -1.53 16.00 8.45
N ASP A 234 -1.62 17.28 8.80
CA ASP A 234 -0.55 18.26 8.58
C ASP A 234 0.72 17.94 9.37
N SER A 235 0.61 17.21 10.48
CA SER A 235 1.75 16.73 11.26
C SER A 235 2.69 15.81 10.46
N ALA A 236 2.19 15.19 9.39
CA ALA A 236 2.94 14.32 8.50
C ALA A 236 3.41 15.00 7.19
N ASP A 237 3.37 16.34 7.09
CA ASP A 237 3.74 17.05 5.86
C ASP A 237 5.18 16.78 5.38
N PHE A 238 6.08 16.46 6.31
CA PHE A 238 7.47 16.13 5.96
C PHE A 238 7.70 14.63 5.70
N LEU A 239 6.65 13.81 5.78
CA LEU A 239 6.72 12.36 5.49
C LEU A 239 6.53 12.14 3.98
N CYS A 240 7.56 11.63 3.29
CA CYS A 240 7.53 11.40 1.85
C CYS A 240 8.34 10.14 1.47
N GLY A 241 7.71 9.19 0.81
CA GLY A 241 8.33 7.93 0.38
C GLY A 241 8.67 6.98 1.53
N SER A 242 8.08 7.17 2.69
CA SER A 242 8.32 6.34 3.86
C SER A 242 7.53 5.04 3.81
N LEU A 243 8.10 4.01 4.44
CA LEU A 243 7.41 2.76 4.76
C LEU A 243 7.41 2.65 6.30
N VAL A 244 6.23 2.73 6.89
CA VAL A 244 6.04 2.67 8.34
C VAL A 244 5.52 1.29 8.72
N PHE A 245 6.28 0.56 9.54
CA PHE A 245 5.84 -0.73 10.07
C PHE A 245 4.99 -0.52 11.34
N VAL A 246 3.81 -1.14 11.37
CA VAL A 246 2.90 -1.21 12.52
C VAL A 246 2.54 -2.67 12.70
N ASP A 247 3.47 -3.46 13.22
CA ASP A 247 3.45 -4.92 13.16
C ASP A 247 3.81 -5.61 14.49
N GLY A 248 3.76 -4.88 15.59
CA GLY A 248 4.09 -5.41 16.90
C GLY A 248 5.56 -5.81 17.08
N GLY A 249 6.44 -5.32 16.21
CA GLY A 249 7.89 -5.57 16.27
C GLY A 249 8.35 -6.79 15.47
N SER A 250 7.49 -7.41 14.67
CA SER A 250 7.86 -8.60 13.87
C SER A 250 9.00 -8.32 12.90
N ASP A 251 8.96 -7.19 12.19
CA ASP A 251 10.04 -6.79 11.27
C ASP A 251 11.39 -6.65 12.00
N ALA A 252 11.40 -5.95 13.12
CA ALA A 252 12.61 -5.74 13.93
C ALA A 252 13.16 -7.05 14.49
N TYR A 253 12.28 -7.97 14.91
CA TYR A 253 12.66 -9.28 15.41
C TYR A 253 13.40 -10.12 14.36
N PHE A 254 12.88 -10.17 13.13
CA PHE A 254 13.48 -10.95 12.05
C PHE A 254 14.70 -10.30 11.41
N ARG A 255 14.85 -8.97 11.51
CA ARG A 255 15.87 -8.23 10.76
C ARG A 255 16.50 -7.08 11.57
N PRO A 256 17.01 -7.34 12.79
CA PRO A 256 17.52 -6.28 13.65
C PRO A 256 18.68 -5.47 13.01
N ASP A 257 19.49 -6.11 12.17
CA ASP A 257 20.66 -5.51 11.53
C ASP A 257 20.42 -5.04 10.08
N ASP A 258 19.24 -5.31 9.52
CA ASP A 258 18.93 -4.95 8.13
C ASP A 258 18.40 -3.52 7.97
N TRP A 259 17.99 -2.87 9.05
CA TRP A 259 17.46 -1.52 9.02
C TRP A 259 17.82 -0.72 10.27
N PRO A 260 18.31 0.52 10.13
CA PRO A 260 18.68 1.21 8.90
C PRO A 260 19.94 0.63 8.25
N ARG A 261 19.97 0.60 6.91
CA ARG A 261 21.10 0.05 6.17
C ARG A 261 21.92 1.15 5.52
N ALA A 262 23.22 1.17 5.77
CA ALA A 262 24.14 2.11 5.12
C ALA A 262 24.14 1.98 3.59
N VAL A 263 24.42 3.07 2.90
CA VAL A 263 24.64 3.04 1.45
C VAL A 263 25.88 2.20 1.13
N PRO A 264 25.77 1.08 0.41
CA PRO A 264 26.95 0.27 0.09
C PRO A 264 27.96 1.03 -0.74
N ALA A 265 29.27 0.85 -0.46
CA ALA A 265 30.35 1.54 -1.17
C ALA A 265 30.25 1.41 -2.70
N ARG A 266 29.83 0.25 -3.23
CA ARG A 266 29.58 0.05 -4.68
C ARG A 266 28.51 0.99 -5.29
N ARG A 267 27.69 1.65 -4.48
CA ARG A 267 26.68 2.62 -4.91
C ARG A 267 27.14 4.07 -4.76
N LEU A 268 28.37 4.34 -4.28
CA LEU A 268 28.88 5.68 -4.03
C LEU A 268 28.81 6.57 -5.29
N ALA A 269 29.25 6.08 -6.45
CA ALA A 269 29.18 6.84 -7.70
C ALA A 269 27.72 7.23 -8.09
N ALA A 270 26.78 6.30 -7.94
CA ALA A 270 25.38 6.57 -8.19
C ALA A 270 24.78 7.56 -7.16
N TYR A 271 25.20 7.46 -5.91
CA TYR A 271 24.79 8.39 -4.84
C TYR A 271 25.28 9.81 -5.15
N LEU A 272 26.58 10.00 -5.44
CA LEU A 272 27.16 11.30 -5.77
C LEU A 272 26.52 11.92 -7.03
N ARG A 273 26.24 11.10 -8.05
CA ARG A 273 25.52 11.56 -9.23
C ARG A 273 24.12 12.08 -8.87
N ARG A 274 23.33 11.34 -8.07
CA ARG A 274 22.02 11.77 -7.62
C ARG A 274 22.08 13.07 -6.82
N THR A 275 23.06 13.22 -5.93
CA THR A 275 23.27 14.45 -5.15
C THR A 275 23.51 15.65 -6.07
N ARG A 276 24.34 15.48 -7.11
CA ARG A 276 24.63 16.56 -8.09
C ARG A 276 23.45 16.87 -9.02
N GLN A 277 22.62 15.90 -9.31
CA GLN A 277 21.43 16.04 -10.17
C GLN A 277 20.20 16.51 -9.42
N PHE A 278 20.24 16.49 -8.09
CA PHE A 278 19.10 16.90 -7.28
C PHE A 278 18.82 18.38 -7.49
N ARG A 279 17.55 18.66 -7.81
CA ARG A 279 16.98 20.02 -7.79
C ARG A 279 15.77 19.96 -6.87
N SER A 280 15.64 20.94 -5.97
CA SER A 280 14.43 21.11 -5.19
C SER A 280 13.28 21.49 -6.14
N PHE A 281 12.12 20.90 -5.90
CA PHE A 281 10.93 21.34 -6.61
C PHE A 281 10.44 22.62 -5.93
N GLU A 282 10.76 23.78 -6.54
CA GLU A 282 10.21 25.05 -6.10
C GLU A 282 8.73 25.06 -6.43
N ARG A 283 7.91 25.00 -5.38
CA ARG A 283 6.52 25.37 -5.52
C ARG A 283 6.44 26.89 -5.65
N SER A 284 5.78 27.36 -6.69
CA SER A 284 5.21 28.70 -6.68
C SER A 284 4.26 28.75 -5.46
N ARG A 285 4.74 29.30 -4.33
CA ARG A 285 3.84 29.63 -3.25
C ARG A 285 2.91 30.72 -3.78
N PRO A 286 1.59 30.54 -3.62
CA PRO A 286 0.67 31.63 -3.94
C PRO A 286 0.94 32.86 -3.07
#